data_23750d16b5ad7aa4b80695c26c6ff5dd
#
_entry.id   23750d16b5ad7aa4b80695c26c6ff5dd
#
_cell.length_a   1.000
_cell.length_b   1.000
_cell.length_c   1.000
_cell.angle_alpha   90.00
_cell.angle_beta   90.00
_cell.angle_gamma   90.00
#
_symmetry.space_group_name_H-M   'P 1'
#
loop_
_entity.id
_entity.type
_entity.pdbx_description
1 polymer ?
#
loop_
_entity_poly.entity_id
_entity_poly.type
_entity_poly.pdbx_seq_one_letter_code
_entity_poly.pdbx_strand_id
1 'polypeptide(L)'
;MKEIEVKDLIKYINPFELKEKPAIAIACDGKETNGLTIGWAGFGVLWRKSMATVYVHKTRYSKHIFDHAKYYSICFMDQEHKNQLGYFGRVSGRDENKMEKCGMTVNNKDVAPYFEESSVVILCKVMGKSDFDQKSVDENVYEWHQKEGVHSQYYGEIVKVLVKDYK
;
A
#
# COMPACT_ATOMS: atom_id res chain seq x y z
N MET A 1 10.77 10.11 -12.20
CA MET A 1 11.10 9.83 -10.78
C MET A 1 12.56 9.46 -10.62
N LYS A 2 13.15 9.74 -9.49
CA LYS A 2 14.53 9.43 -9.12
C LYS A 2 14.55 8.32 -8.08
N GLU A 3 15.44 7.34 -8.23
CA GLU A 3 15.70 6.31 -7.22
C GLU A 3 16.55 6.86 -6.09
N ILE A 4 16.24 6.49 -4.85
CA ILE A 4 16.98 6.86 -3.64
C ILE A 4 17.30 5.64 -2.78
N GLU A 5 18.27 5.79 -1.88
CA GLU A 5 18.54 4.77 -0.86
C GLU A 5 17.38 4.64 0.12
N VAL A 6 17.05 3.41 0.53
CA VAL A 6 15.91 3.14 1.45
C VAL A 6 16.03 3.91 2.76
N LYS A 7 17.27 4.07 3.31
CA LYS A 7 17.51 4.83 4.55
C LYS A 7 17.12 6.30 4.46
N ASP A 8 17.07 6.86 3.24
CA ASP A 8 16.71 8.26 3.00
C ASP A 8 15.21 8.49 2.87
N LEU A 9 14.39 7.42 2.87
CA LEU A 9 12.93 7.49 2.76
C LEU A 9 12.30 8.43 3.78
N ILE A 10 12.81 8.45 5.02
CA ILE A 10 12.33 9.31 6.11
C ILE A 10 12.45 10.82 5.83
N LYS A 11 13.24 11.22 4.82
CA LYS A 11 13.33 12.62 4.38
C LYS A 11 12.14 13.05 3.52
N TYR A 12 11.36 12.09 3.01
CA TYR A 12 10.28 12.31 2.05
C TYR A 12 8.90 11.97 2.59
N ILE A 13 8.82 11.03 3.55
CA ILE A 13 7.57 10.67 4.21
C ILE A 13 7.74 10.68 5.73
N ASN A 14 6.65 11.03 6.43
CA ASN A 14 6.51 10.75 7.84
C ASN A 14 5.56 9.56 7.99
N PRO A 15 6.02 8.36 8.38
CA PRO A 15 5.18 7.17 8.48
C PRO A 15 4.06 7.31 9.53
N PHE A 16 4.21 8.21 10.50
CA PHE A 16 3.21 8.46 11.54
C PHE A 16 2.07 9.38 11.09
N GLU A 17 2.16 9.97 9.89
CA GLU A 17 1.10 10.80 9.30
C GLU A 17 0.16 10.04 8.35
N LEU A 18 0.29 8.71 8.23
CA LEU A 18 -0.54 7.91 7.30
C LEU A 18 -2.04 8.01 7.57
N LYS A 19 -2.44 8.29 8.81
CA LYS A 19 -3.85 8.53 9.15
C LYS A 19 -4.39 9.79 8.50
N GLU A 20 -3.61 10.86 8.48
CA GLU A 20 -3.95 12.17 7.92
C GLU A 20 -3.62 12.27 6.42
N LYS A 21 -2.54 11.59 6.00
CA LYS A 21 -2.02 11.55 4.63
C LYS A 21 -1.93 10.09 4.16
N PRO A 22 -3.07 9.46 3.86
CA PRO A 22 -3.09 8.06 3.42
C PRO A 22 -2.35 7.86 2.09
N ALA A 23 -1.93 6.64 1.84
CA ALA A 23 -1.30 6.23 0.58
C ALA A 23 -2.21 5.28 -0.21
N ILE A 24 -1.85 4.98 -1.46
CA ILE A 24 -2.48 3.93 -2.26
C ILE A 24 -1.52 2.74 -2.31
N ALA A 25 -1.97 1.58 -1.85
CA ALA A 25 -1.26 0.34 -2.07
C ALA A 25 -1.79 -0.34 -3.33
N ILE A 26 -0.90 -0.79 -4.23
CA ILE A 26 -1.24 -1.41 -5.51
C ILE A 26 -0.53 -2.75 -5.61
N ALA A 27 -1.24 -3.77 -6.07
CA ALA A 27 -0.68 -5.08 -6.35
C ALA A 27 -1.18 -5.61 -7.70
N CYS A 28 -0.41 -6.54 -8.28
CA CYS A 28 -0.76 -7.30 -9.47
C CYS A 28 -0.45 -8.77 -9.21
N ASP A 29 -1.40 -9.65 -9.49
CA ASP A 29 -1.24 -11.11 -9.35
C ASP A 29 -0.82 -11.80 -10.67
N GLY A 30 -0.55 -11.00 -11.70
CA GLY A 30 -0.24 -11.47 -13.06
C GLY A 30 -1.46 -11.59 -13.97
N LYS A 31 -2.68 -11.42 -13.44
CA LYS A 31 -3.94 -11.43 -14.19
C LYS A 31 -4.67 -10.11 -14.05
N GLU A 32 -4.65 -9.56 -12.86
CA GLU A 32 -5.37 -8.35 -12.51
C GLU A 32 -4.48 -7.41 -11.69
N THR A 33 -4.65 -6.11 -11.90
CA THR A 33 -4.03 -5.04 -11.11
C THR A 33 -5.12 -4.25 -10.41
N ASN A 34 -4.99 -4.05 -9.10
CA ASN A 34 -5.88 -3.16 -8.37
C ASN A 34 -5.17 -2.52 -7.18
N GLY A 35 -5.73 -1.37 -6.75
CA GLY A 35 -5.23 -0.60 -5.62
C GLY A 35 -6.33 -0.32 -4.59
N LEU A 36 -5.89 0.04 -3.39
CA LEU A 36 -6.75 0.52 -2.31
C LEU A 36 -6.04 1.60 -1.51
N THR A 37 -6.81 2.52 -0.97
CA THR A 37 -6.28 3.50 -0.01
C THR A 37 -5.99 2.81 1.31
N ILE A 38 -4.79 3.04 1.83
CA ILE A 38 -4.33 2.56 3.11
C ILE A 38 -4.02 3.72 4.05
N GLY A 39 -4.52 3.67 5.27
CA GLY A 39 -4.13 4.56 6.38
C GLY A 39 -3.23 3.87 7.40
N TRP A 40 -2.87 2.62 7.15
CA TRP A 40 -2.05 1.80 8.04
C TRP A 40 -0.91 1.15 7.26
N ALA A 41 0.30 1.38 7.75
CA ALA A 41 1.50 0.69 7.30
C ALA A 41 2.52 0.69 8.44
N GLY A 42 3.44 -0.27 8.41
CA GLY A 42 4.60 -0.30 9.29
C GLY A 42 5.88 -0.23 8.46
N PHE A 43 6.86 0.53 8.94
CA PHE A 43 8.17 0.62 8.31
C PHE A 43 9.25 0.32 9.34
N GLY A 44 10.23 -0.48 8.98
CA GLY A 44 11.28 -0.84 9.91
C GLY A 44 12.19 -1.94 9.38
N VAL A 45 12.80 -2.69 10.31
CA VAL A 45 13.69 -3.80 9.99
C VAL A 45 13.09 -5.10 10.50
N LEU A 46 12.96 -6.08 9.61
CA LEU A 46 12.57 -7.45 9.94
C LEU A 46 13.41 -8.40 9.09
N TRP A 47 13.85 -9.53 9.65
CA TRP A 47 14.74 -10.50 8.96
C TRP A 47 15.99 -9.86 8.35
N ARG A 48 16.56 -8.85 9.03
CA ARG A 48 17.73 -8.06 8.60
C ARG A 48 17.53 -7.31 7.27
N LYS A 49 16.28 -7.00 6.92
CA LYS A 49 15.87 -6.31 5.70
C LYS A 49 15.06 -5.07 6.03
N SER A 50 15.16 -4.06 5.19
CA SER A 50 14.26 -2.91 5.25
C SER A 50 12.89 -3.33 4.76
N MET A 51 11.89 -3.15 5.60
CA MET A 51 10.54 -3.66 5.37
C MET A 51 9.50 -2.56 5.39
N ALA A 52 8.48 -2.73 4.56
CA ALA A 52 7.21 -2.05 4.69
C ALA A 52 6.11 -3.11 4.83
N THR A 53 5.21 -2.93 5.80
CA THR A 53 4.06 -3.83 6.01
C THR A 53 2.79 -3.06 5.70
N VAL A 54 1.90 -3.63 4.89
CA VAL A 54 0.58 -3.07 4.60
C VAL A 54 -0.51 -3.95 5.20
N TYR A 55 -1.64 -3.32 5.55
CA TYR A 55 -2.78 -3.97 6.17
C TYR A 55 -3.98 -3.86 5.26
N VAL A 56 -4.49 -4.99 4.78
CA VAL A 56 -5.63 -5.06 3.85
C VAL A 56 -6.80 -5.72 4.55
N HIS A 57 -7.91 -4.98 4.68
CA HIS A 57 -9.13 -5.52 5.27
C HIS A 57 -9.67 -6.71 4.47
N LYS A 58 -10.15 -7.76 5.15
CA LYS A 58 -10.58 -9.02 4.51
C LYS A 58 -11.70 -8.86 3.49
N THR A 59 -12.52 -7.83 3.60
CA THR A 59 -13.62 -7.56 2.65
C THR A 59 -13.19 -6.77 1.42
N ARG A 60 -11.98 -6.19 1.40
CA ARG A 60 -11.53 -5.40 0.24
C ARG A 60 -11.34 -6.29 -0.98
N TYR A 61 -11.82 -5.83 -2.13
CA TYR A 61 -11.66 -6.53 -3.40
C TYR A 61 -10.19 -6.84 -3.72
N SER A 62 -9.29 -5.88 -3.48
CA SER A 62 -7.85 -6.06 -3.69
C SER A 62 -7.21 -7.18 -2.86
N LYS A 63 -7.90 -7.69 -1.82
CA LYS A 63 -7.37 -8.73 -0.93
C LYS A 63 -6.90 -9.96 -1.69
N HIS A 64 -7.72 -10.47 -2.62
CA HIS A 64 -7.38 -11.68 -3.38
C HIS A 64 -6.17 -11.45 -4.29
N ILE A 65 -5.97 -10.22 -4.82
CA ILE A 65 -4.80 -9.87 -5.63
C ILE A 65 -3.54 -9.86 -4.76
N PHE A 66 -3.60 -9.20 -3.58
CA PHE A 66 -2.49 -9.19 -2.62
C PHE A 66 -2.12 -10.59 -2.14
N ASP A 67 -3.08 -11.53 -2.04
CA ASP A 67 -2.84 -12.91 -1.64
C ASP A 67 -1.96 -13.69 -2.62
N HIS A 68 -1.92 -13.29 -3.88
CA HIS A 68 -1.20 -13.98 -4.96
C HIS A 68 -0.09 -13.13 -5.58
N ALA A 69 -0.02 -11.85 -5.26
CA ALA A 69 0.99 -10.95 -5.78
C ALA A 69 2.39 -11.29 -5.23
N LYS A 70 3.39 -11.23 -6.10
CA LYS A 70 4.81 -11.35 -5.70
C LYS A 70 5.39 -10.03 -5.22
N TYR A 71 4.83 -8.92 -5.68
CA TYR A 71 5.25 -7.55 -5.36
C TYR A 71 4.03 -6.66 -5.17
N TYR A 72 4.21 -5.59 -4.41
CA TYR A 72 3.25 -4.49 -4.32
C TYR A 72 3.98 -3.16 -4.25
N SER A 73 3.28 -2.09 -4.53
CA SER A 73 3.76 -0.73 -4.32
C SER A 73 2.95 0.00 -3.26
N ILE A 74 3.57 1.00 -2.63
CA ILE A 74 2.93 2.00 -1.80
C ILE A 74 3.19 3.36 -2.44
N CYS A 75 2.12 4.02 -2.90
CA CYS A 75 2.15 5.29 -3.62
C CYS A 75 1.68 6.41 -2.70
N PHE A 76 2.57 7.31 -2.31
CA PHE A 76 2.22 8.55 -1.62
C PHE A 76 1.89 9.62 -2.65
N MET A 77 0.79 10.31 -2.42
CA MET A 77 0.25 11.28 -3.37
C MET A 77 0.35 12.69 -2.82
N ASP A 78 0.57 13.67 -3.70
CA ASP A 78 0.49 15.07 -3.36
C ASP A 78 -0.98 15.51 -3.14
N GLN A 79 -1.19 16.68 -2.51
CA GLN A 79 -2.51 17.24 -2.19
C GLN A 79 -3.44 17.36 -3.39
N GLU A 80 -2.90 17.59 -4.59
CA GLU A 80 -3.66 17.70 -5.84
C GLU A 80 -4.41 16.41 -6.19
N HIS A 81 -3.92 15.25 -5.69
CA HIS A 81 -4.50 13.92 -5.91
C HIS A 81 -5.37 13.40 -4.75
N LYS A 82 -5.83 14.30 -3.86
CA LYS A 82 -6.70 13.94 -2.72
C LYS A 82 -8.00 13.25 -3.16
N ASN A 83 -8.55 13.65 -4.31
CA ASN A 83 -9.76 13.05 -4.85
C ASN A 83 -9.54 11.58 -5.24
N GLN A 84 -8.39 11.26 -5.82
CA GLN A 84 -8.00 9.90 -6.19
C GLN A 84 -7.82 9.02 -4.95
N LEU A 85 -7.18 9.54 -3.89
CA LEU A 85 -7.10 8.84 -2.59
C LEU A 85 -8.50 8.49 -2.08
N GLY A 86 -9.44 9.47 -2.08
CA GLY A 86 -10.82 9.23 -1.69
C GLY A 86 -11.53 8.20 -2.57
N TYR A 87 -11.29 8.25 -3.88
CA TYR A 87 -11.86 7.31 -4.85
C TYR A 87 -11.40 5.87 -4.57
N PHE A 88 -10.09 5.62 -4.42
CA PHE A 88 -9.54 4.30 -4.10
C PHE A 88 -9.99 3.76 -2.73
N GLY A 89 -10.37 4.63 -1.81
CA GLY A 89 -10.91 4.26 -0.50
C GLY A 89 -12.38 3.84 -0.52
N ARG A 90 -13.21 4.49 -1.38
CA ARG A 90 -14.67 4.31 -1.40
C ARG A 90 -15.14 3.32 -2.45
N VAL A 91 -14.57 3.37 -3.67
CA VAL A 91 -15.01 2.54 -4.79
C VAL A 91 -14.42 1.15 -4.70
N SER A 92 -15.25 0.13 -4.94
CA SER A 92 -14.81 -1.26 -5.00
C SER A 92 -14.36 -1.63 -6.41
N GLY A 93 -13.29 -2.43 -6.52
CA GLY A 93 -12.89 -3.07 -7.78
C GLY A 93 -13.92 -4.09 -8.31
N ARG A 94 -14.94 -4.46 -7.48
CA ARG A 94 -16.08 -5.27 -7.96
C ARG A 94 -17.03 -4.49 -8.85
N ASP A 95 -17.11 -3.19 -8.61
CA ASP A 95 -18.09 -2.32 -9.27
C ASP A 95 -17.52 -1.72 -10.55
N GLU A 96 -16.22 -1.44 -10.56
CA GLU A 96 -15.55 -0.88 -11.74
C GLU A 96 -14.02 -1.05 -11.71
N ASN A 97 -13.40 -0.96 -12.89
CA ASN A 97 -11.94 -0.95 -13.01
C ASN A 97 -11.37 0.41 -12.57
N LYS A 98 -10.96 0.48 -11.31
CA LYS A 98 -10.43 1.70 -10.70
C LYS A 98 -9.12 2.16 -11.33
N MET A 99 -8.29 1.22 -11.78
CA MET A 99 -6.98 1.53 -12.39
C MET A 99 -7.13 2.30 -13.70
N GLU A 100 -8.19 2.02 -14.46
CA GLU A 100 -8.49 2.74 -15.72
C GLU A 100 -9.23 4.06 -15.47
N LYS A 101 -10.13 4.09 -14.48
CA LYS A 101 -11.04 5.23 -14.27
C LYS A 101 -10.50 6.32 -13.34
N CYS A 102 -9.40 6.08 -12.64
CA CYS A 102 -8.86 7.04 -11.66
C CYS A 102 -8.27 8.31 -12.27
N GLY A 103 -8.04 8.35 -13.58
CA GLY A 103 -7.43 9.49 -14.27
C GLY A 103 -5.93 9.67 -13.98
N MET A 104 -5.26 8.63 -13.46
CA MET A 104 -3.83 8.61 -13.23
C MET A 104 -3.14 7.61 -14.16
N THR A 105 -1.85 7.83 -14.41
CA THR A 105 -1.02 7.01 -15.30
C THR A 105 -0.40 5.84 -14.53
N VAL A 106 -0.74 4.61 -14.91
CA VAL A 106 -0.15 3.40 -14.32
C VAL A 106 1.15 3.07 -15.01
N ASN A 107 2.25 3.05 -14.27
CA ASN A 107 3.54 2.53 -14.74
C ASN A 107 3.63 1.04 -14.40
N ASN A 108 3.76 0.19 -15.43
CA ASN A 108 3.89 -1.27 -15.31
C ASN A 108 5.29 -1.77 -15.70
N LYS A 109 6.29 -0.87 -15.81
CA LYS A 109 7.65 -1.21 -16.30
C LYS A 109 8.60 -1.65 -15.18
N ASP A 110 8.16 -1.59 -13.93
CA ASP A 110 8.95 -2.01 -12.76
C ASP A 110 8.39 -3.31 -12.15
N VAL A 111 8.96 -3.76 -11.04
CA VAL A 111 8.59 -5.02 -10.36
C VAL A 111 7.15 -5.04 -9.85
N ALA A 112 6.56 -3.89 -9.57
CA ALA A 112 5.14 -3.72 -9.24
C ALA A 112 4.58 -2.49 -9.95
N PRO A 113 3.27 -2.47 -10.29
CA PRO A 113 2.62 -1.29 -10.85
C PRO A 113 2.56 -0.16 -9.81
N TYR A 114 2.69 1.09 -10.28
CA TYR A 114 2.55 2.29 -9.47
C TYR A 114 2.01 3.46 -10.30
N PHE A 115 1.57 4.55 -9.67
CA PHE A 115 1.14 5.75 -10.35
C PHE A 115 2.31 6.72 -10.59
N GLU A 116 2.47 7.20 -11.83
CA GLU A 116 3.52 8.15 -12.19
C GLU A 116 3.37 9.52 -11.49
N GLU A 117 2.15 9.85 -11.10
CA GLU A 117 1.81 11.07 -10.36
C GLU A 117 2.21 11.03 -8.87
N SER A 118 2.67 9.88 -8.38
CA SER A 118 3.09 9.73 -6.99
C SER A 118 4.27 10.64 -6.64
N SER A 119 4.24 11.22 -5.44
CA SER A 119 5.39 11.96 -4.88
C SER A 119 6.49 11.02 -4.40
N VAL A 120 6.09 9.88 -3.80
CA VAL A 120 6.97 8.80 -3.37
C VAL A 120 6.35 7.46 -3.73
N VAL A 121 7.16 6.54 -4.25
CA VAL A 121 6.78 5.16 -4.52
C VAL A 121 7.72 4.22 -3.79
N ILE A 122 7.19 3.29 -3.03
CA ILE A 122 7.94 2.23 -2.37
C ILE A 122 7.55 0.91 -3.05
N LEU A 123 8.50 0.24 -3.68
CA LEU A 123 8.31 -1.06 -4.30
C LEU A 123 8.76 -2.15 -3.34
N CYS A 124 7.87 -3.11 -3.07
CA CYS A 124 8.07 -4.15 -2.07
C CYS A 124 7.91 -5.55 -2.66
N LYS A 125 8.86 -6.43 -2.34
CA LYS A 125 8.73 -7.87 -2.57
C LYS A 125 7.96 -8.50 -1.42
N VAL A 126 6.88 -9.22 -1.68
CA VAL A 126 6.14 -9.94 -0.64
C VAL A 126 7.02 -11.05 -0.06
N MET A 127 7.33 -10.95 1.23
CA MET A 127 8.13 -11.92 1.98
C MET A 127 7.27 -12.85 2.81
N GLY A 128 6.03 -12.47 3.09
CA GLY A 128 5.08 -13.26 3.85
C GLY A 128 3.80 -12.51 4.10
N LYS A 129 2.83 -13.25 4.63
CA LYS A 129 1.55 -12.70 5.08
C LYS A 129 1.10 -13.38 6.36
N SER A 130 0.33 -12.70 7.16
CA SER A 130 -0.37 -13.29 8.31
C SER A 130 -1.70 -12.55 8.54
N ASP A 131 -2.60 -13.23 9.21
CA ASP A 131 -3.79 -12.61 9.79
C ASP A 131 -3.52 -12.29 11.26
N PHE A 132 -4.19 -11.28 11.79
CA PHE A 132 -4.17 -11.05 13.23
C PHE A 132 -4.83 -12.22 13.95
N ASP A 133 -4.11 -12.82 14.89
CA ASP A 133 -4.72 -13.71 15.86
C ASP A 133 -5.50 -12.88 16.87
N GLN A 134 -6.83 -12.94 16.77
CA GLN A 134 -7.74 -12.18 17.64
C GLN A 134 -7.60 -12.52 19.12
N LYS A 135 -7.04 -13.70 19.47
CA LYS A 135 -6.81 -14.09 20.85
C LYS A 135 -5.51 -13.53 21.43
N SER A 136 -4.63 -13.03 20.58
CA SER A 136 -3.31 -12.51 20.94
C SER A 136 -3.21 -10.99 20.88
N VAL A 137 -4.34 -10.28 20.79
CA VAL A 137 -4.39 -8.82 20.80
C VAL A 137 -4.98 -8.30 22.10
N ASP A 138 -4.70 -7.03 22.42
CA ASP A 138 -5.33 -6.31 23.53
C ASP A 138 -6.87 -6.32 23.39
N GLU A 139 -7.58 -6.28 24.52
CA GLU A 139 -9.04 -6.35 24.58
C GLU A 139 -9.71 -5.26 23.74
N ASN A 140 -9.19 -4.03 23.79
CA ASN A 140 -9.73 -2.91 22.99
C ASN A 140 -9.57 -3.17 21.49
N VAL A 141 -8.45 -3.80 21.08
CA VAL A 141 -8.19 -4.16 19.68
C VAL A 141 -9.10 -5.31 19.27
N TYR A 142 -9.33 -6.29 20.17
CA TYR A 142 -10.27 -7.37 19.92
C TYR A 142 -11.69 -6.85 19.69
N GLU A 143 -12.20 -5.99 20.60
CA GLU A 143 -13.51 -5.35 20.45
C GLU A 143 -13.64 -4.54 19.17
N TRP A 144 -12.57 -3.81 18.81
CA TRP A 144 -12.50 -3.06 17.56
C TRP A 144 -12.61 -3.99 16.34
N HIS A 145 -11.88 -5.12 16.33
CA HIS A 145 -11.97 -6.11 15.26
C HIS A 145 -13.36 -6.76 15.15
N GLN A 146 -14.10 -6.92 16.26
CA GLN A 146 -15.47 -7.42 16.19
C GLN A 146 -16.42 -6.45 15.49
N LYS A 147 -16.19 -5.15 15.61
CA LYS A 147 -17.03 -4.10 14.99
C LYS A 147 -16.59 -3.80 13.56
N GLU A 148 -15.30 -3.59 13.33
CA GLU A 148 -14.76 -3.07 12.06
C GLU A 148 -14.22 -4.18 11.14
N GLY A 149 -14.03 -5.39 11.67
CA GLY A 149 -13.48 -6.53 10.95
C GLY A 149 -11.95 -6.61 10.99
N VAL A 150 -11.42 -7.70 10.43
CA VAL A 150 -10.02 -8.09 10.55
C VAL A 150 -9.24 -7.75 9.27
N HIS A 151 -8.00 -7.33 9.44
CA HIS A 151 -7.04 -7.09 8.36
C HIS A 151 -6.05 -8.26 8.26
N SER A 152 -5.58 -8.51 7.05
CA SER A 152 -4.38 -9.32 6.80
C SER A 152 -3.17 -8.41 6.66
N GLN A 153 -2.03 -8.87 7.18
CA GLN A 153 -0.74 -8.20 7.08
C GLN A 153 0.05 -8.79 5.91
N TYR A 154 0.67 -7.93 5.10
CA TYR A 154 1.60 -8.34 4.04
C TYR A 154 2.96 -7.72 4.33
N TYR A 155 3.95 -8.57 4.60
CA TYR A 155 5.32 -8.18 4.92
C TYR A 155 6.10 -8.03 3.61
N GLY A 156 6.52 -6.82 3.28
CA GLY A 156 7.26 -6.54 2.05
C GLY A 156 8.69 -6.08 2.33
N GLU A 157 9.68 -6.76 1.72
CA GLU A 157 11.02 -6.21 1.63
C GLU A 157 11.02 -5.02 0.68
N ILE A 158 11.46 -3.86 1.14
CA ILE A 158 11.63 -2.68 0.29
C ILE A 158 12.79 -2.93 -0.67
N VAL A 159 12.46 -3.09 -1.95
CA VAL A 159 13.47 -3.37 -2.99
C VAL A 159 13.85 -2.13 -3.79
N LYS A 160 12.99 -1.09 -3.79
CA LYS A 160 13.25 0.17 -4.47
C LYS A 160 12.41 1.29 -3.88
N VAL A 161 12.97 2.49 -3.83
CA VAL A 161 12.25 3.72 -3.49
C VAL A 161 12.46 4.74 -4.59
N LEU A 162 11.36 5.28 -5.11
CA LEU A 162 11.34 6.32 -6.14
C LEU A 162 10.72 7.59 -5.55
N VAL A 163 11.30 8.74 -5.85
CA VAL A 163 10.78 10.04 -5.44
C VAL A 163 10.59 10.94 -6.66
N LYS A 164 9.56 11.79 -6.61
CA LYS A 164 9.32 12.80 -7.64
C LYS A 164 10.49 13.79 -7.65
N ASP A 165 11.00 14.08 -8.83
CA ASP A 165 12.05 15.08 -9.01
C ASP A 165 11.36 16.44 -9.14
N TYR A 166 11.31 17.18 -8.05
CA TYR A 166 10.86 18.57 -8.07
C TYR A 166 12.00 19.41 -8.63
N LYS A 167 11.95 19.69 -9.95
CA LYS A 167 12.86 20.64 -10.59
C LYS A 167 12.55 22.06 -10.16
#